data_fa98cbfe8c97d4c2bccfafc8e8641019
#
_entry.id   fa98cbfe8c97d4c2bccfafc8e8641019
#
_cell.length_a   1.000
_cell.length_b   1.000
_cell.length_c   1.000
_cell.angle_alpha   90.00
_cell.angle_beta   90.00
_cell.angle_gamma   90.00
#
_symmetry.space_group_name_H-M   'P 1'
#
loop_
_entity.id
_entity.type
_entity.pdbx_description
1 polymer ?
#
loop_
_entity_poly.entity_id
_entity_poly.type
_entity_poly.pdbx_seq_one_letter_code
_entity_poly.pdbx_strand_id
1 'polypeptide(L)'
;DYYRKQLKENKIVNKKLLSKFEGYLSSIDFPETEISKNVFNAAFYINIYLTKDEIISAVKGYQEIHKFTDFFLKEATWSLLKDLQAGMNSVKLFYDCLYKSDYIDEENYLEVARFVDKDIPEFIKKYEDNDELLLRDYVLN
;
A
#
# COMPACT_ATOMS: atom_id res chain seq x y z
N ASP A 1 -22.29 -16.15 -8.69
CA ASP A 1 -21.57 -16.65 -7.55
C ASP A 1 -21.33 -15.52 -6.55
N TYR A 2 -21.43 -15.84 -5.28
CA TYR A 2 -21.34 -14.87 -4.18
C TYR A 2 -19.99 -14.14 -4.17
N TYR A 3 -18.91 -14.88 -4.35
CA TYR A 3 -17.56 -14.29 -4.35
C TYR A 3 -17.38 -13.29 -5.49
N ARG A 4 -17.84 -13.65 -6.68
CA ARG A 4 -17.72 -12.77 -7.85
C ARG A 4 -18.54 -11.50 -7.66
N LYS A 5 -19.70 -11.59 -7.04
CA LYS A 5 -20.54 -10.45 -6.75
C LYS A 5 -19.85 -9.51 -5.78
N GLN A 6 -19.28 -10.05 -4.70
CA GLN A 6 -18.55 -9.26 -3.72
C GLN A 6 -17.32 -8.60 -4.32
N LEU A 7 -16.58 -9.31 -5.15
CA LEU A 7 -15.40 -8.77 -5.81
C LEU A 7 -15.78 -7.59 -6.71
N LYS A 8 -16.88 -7.72 -7.45
CA LYS A 8 -17.37 -6.67 -8.32
C LYS A 8 -17.79 -5.44 -7.52
N GLU A 9 -18.51 -5.64 -6.43
CA GLU A 9 -18.93 -4.54 -5.55
C GLU A 9 -17.73 -3.85 -4.92
N ASN A 10 -16.74 -4.62 -4.50
CA ASN A 10 -15.51 -4.09 -3.92
C ASN A 10 -14.74 -3.21 -4.93
N LYS A 11 -14.69 -3.63 -6.19
CA LYS A 11 -14.03 -2.85 -7.25
C LYS A 11 -14.72 -1.52 -7.47
N ILE A 12 -16.05 -1.48 -7.38
CA ILE A 12 -16.80 -0.24 -7.52
C ILE A 12 -16.46 0.73 -6.38
N VAL A 13 -16.44 0.23 -5.15
CA VAL A 13 -16.07 1.02 -3.97
C VAL A 13 -14.63 1.53 -4.10
N ASN A 14 -13.71 0.64 -4.46
CA ASN A 14 -12.31 1.00 -4.59
C ASN A 14 -12.07 2.06 -5.67
N LYS A 15 -12.81 1.98 -6.78
CA LYS A 15 -12.71 3.00 -7.82
C LYS A 15 -13.09 4.37 -7.30
N LYS A 16 -14.13 4.45 -6.48
CA LYS A 16 -14.57 5.72 -5.87
C LYS A 16 -13.51 6.24 -4.89
N LEU A 17 -12.93 5.35 -4.08
CA LEU A 17 -11.89 5.73 -3.13
C LEU A 17 -10.63 6.21 -3.84
N LEU A 18 -10.26 5.57 -4.94
CA LEU A 18 -9.09 5.97 -5.73
C LEU A 18 -9.32 7.32 -6.41
N SER A 19 -10.53 7.61 -6.89
CA SER A 19 -10.87 8.93 -7.42
C SER A 19 -10.75 10.00 -6.34
N LYS A 20 -11.23 9.70 -5.15
CA LYS A 20 -11.12 10.60 -4.00
C LYS A 20 -9.64 10.84 -3.65
N PHE A 21 -8.84 9.80 -3.67
CA PHE A 21 -7.40 9.87 -3.40
C PHE A 21 -6.69 10.75 -4.43
N GLU A 22 -7.02 10.57 -5.71
CA GLU A 22 -6.48 11.39 -6.78
C GLU A 22 -6.78 12.88 -6.55
N GLY A 23 -8.03 13.20 -6.20
CA GLY A 23 -8.44 14.57 -5.89
C GLY A 23 -7.72 15.11 -4.66
N TYR A 24 -7.51 14.27 -3.65
CA TYR A 24 -6.77 14.64 -2.45
C TYR A 24 -5.33 15.03 -2.78
N LEU A 25 -4.65 14.21 -3.57
CA LEU A 25 -3.26 14.50 -3.96
C LEU A 25 -3.15 15.77 -4.78
N SER A 26 -4.12 16.00 -5.66
CA SER A 26 -4.19 17.26 -6.42
C SER A 26 -4.35 18.46 -5.50
N SER A 27 -5.19 18.33 -4.46
CA SER A 27 -5.47 19.42 -3.51
C SER A 27 -4.25 19.80 -2.67
N ILE A 28 -3.29 18.91 -2.51
CA ILE A 28 -2.06 19.18 -1.76
C ILE A 28 -0.85 19.37 -2.70
N ASP A 29 -1.15 19.71 -3.95
CA ASP A 29 -0.18 20.16 -4.96
C ASP A 29 0.82 19.12 -5.44
N PHE A 30 0.43 17.83 -5.44
CA PHE A 30 1.26 16.82 -6.08
C PHE A 30 1.24 17.02 -7.60
N PRO A 31 2.40 16.91 -8.28
CA PRO A 31 2.43 16.92 -9.75
C PRO A 31 1.68 15.72 -10.34
N GLU A 32 1.12 15.86 -11.53
CA GLU A 32 0.35 14.79 -12.17
C GLU A 32 1.10 13.47 -12.27
N THR A 33 2.40 13.52 -12.59
CA THR A 33 3.22 12.31 -12.69
C THR A 33 3.30 11.58 -11.36
N GLU A 34 3.40 12.33 -10.26
CA GLU A 34 3.43 11.73 -8.92
C GLU A 34 2.06 11.23 -8.49
N ILE A 35 0.99 11.95 -8.86
CA ILE A 35 -0.38 11.49 -8.59
C ILE A 35 -0.61 10.13 -9.23
N SER A 36 -0.26 9.97 -10.51
CA SER A 36 -0.44 8.70 -11.22
C SER A 36 0.29 7.54 -10.55
N LYS A 37 1.54 7.77 -10.13
CA LYS A 37 2.33 6.74 -9.44
C LYS A 37 1.70 6.32 -8.11
N ASN A 38 1.28 7.30 -7.32
CA ASN A 38 0.69 7.04 -6.01
C ASN A 38 -0.64 6.32 -6.15
N VAL A 39 -1.47 6.73 -7.11
CA VAL A 39 -2.76 6.08 -7.37
C VAL A 39 -2.55 4.63 -7.83
N PHE A 40 -1.57 4.40 -8.71
CA PHE A 40 -1.24 3.04 -9.16
C PHE A 40 -0.82 2.16 -7.98
N ASN A 41 0.06 2.65 -7.12
CA ASN A 41 0.54 1.90 -5.96
C ASN A 41 -0.58 1.60 -4.96
N ALA A 42 -1.45 2.58 -4.71
CA ALA A 42 -2.60 2.38 -3.84
C ALA A 42 -3.57 1.36 -4.44
N ALA A 43 -3.80 1.44 -5.76
CA ALA A 43 -4.65 0.48 -6.47
C ALA A 43 -4.11 -0.94 -6.37
N PHE A 44 -2.79 -1.11 -6.50
CA PHE A 44 -2.16 -2.41 -6.33
C PHE A 44 -2.44 -2.96 -4.92
N TYR A 45 -2.32 -2.13 -3.91
CA TYR A 45 -2.59 -2.52 -2.53
C TYR A 45 -4.05 -2.95 -2.33
N ILE A 46 -5.01 -2.11 -2.71
CA ILE A 46 -6.41 -2.38 -2.40
C ILE A 46 -7.09 -3.36 -3.36
N ASN A 47 -6.65 -3.42 -4.63
CA ASN A 47 -7.28 -4.28 -5.63
C ASN A 47 -6.58 -5.64 -5.79
N ILE A 48 -5.29 -5.73 -5.51
CA ILE A 48 -4.53 -6.96 -5.69
C ILE A 48 -4.20 -7.60 -4.35
N TYR A 49 -3.52 -6.87 -3.48
CA TYR A 49 -3.08 -7.42 -2.20
C TYR A 49 -4.25 -7.75 -1.27
N LEU A 50 -5.17 -6.81 -1.06
CA LEU A 50 -6.27 -7.00 -0.12
C LEU A 50 -7.32 -8.02 -0.59
N THR A 51 -7.23 -8.45 -1.83
CA THR A 51 -8.20 -9.42 -2.39
C THR A 51 -7.57 -10.75 -2.73
N LYS A 52 -6.30 -10.98 -2.37
CA LYS A 52 -5.57 -12.18 -2.79
C LYS A 52 -6.11 -13.49 -2.18
N ASP A 53 -6.54 -13.46 -0.94
CA ASP A 53 -7.05 -14.66 -0.25
C ASP A 53 -8.55 -14.53 0.06
N GLU A 54 -8.93 -13.39 0.58
CA GLU A 54 -10.32 -13.03 0.83
C GLU A 54 -10.48 -11.55 0.49
N ILE A 55 -11.72 -11.08 0.37
CA ILE A 55 -11.95 -9.69 0.01
C ILE A 55 -11.93 -8.84 1.29
N ILE A 56 -10.84 -8.10 1.47
CA ILE A 56 -10.70 -7.16 2.58
C ILE A 56 -10.97 -5.76 2.02
N SER A 57 -11.92 -5.05 2.63
CA SER A 57 -12.24 -3.70 2.18
C SER A 57 -11.07 -2.75 2.39
N ALA A 58 -10.94 -1.76 1.48
CA ALA A 58 -9.87 -0.78 1.57
C ALA A 58 -9.88 -0.05 2.90
N VAL A 59 -11.07 0.28 3.43
CA VAL A 59 -11.22 1.00 4.69
C VAL A 59 -10.66 0.21 5.87
N LYS A 60 -10.71 -1.11 5.83
CA LYS A 60 -10.18 -1.98 6.88
C LYS A 60 -8.77 -2.47 6.58
N GLY A 61 -8.27 -2.22 5.38
CA GLY A 61 -7.01 -2.76 4.90
C GLY A 61 -5.77 -2.25 5.61
N TYR A 62 -5.88 -1.18 6.42
CA TYR A 62 -4.76 -0.71 7.22
C TYR A 62 -4.26 -1.79 8.18
N GLN A 63 -5.12 -2.72 8.58
CA GLN A 63 -4.77 -3.81 9.49
C GLN A 63 -3.82 -4.83 8.85
N GLU A 64 -3.72 -4.84 7.52
CA GLU A 64 -2.94 -5.83 6.78
C GLU A 64 -1.61 -5.29 6.26
N ILE A 65 -1.25 -4.06 6.64
CA ILE A 65 -0.08 -3.40 6.07
C ILE A 65 1.24 -4.11 6.44
N HIS A 66 1.30 -4.72 7.63
CA HIS A 66 2.53 -5.38 8.09
C HIS A 66 2.92 -6.58 7.22
N LYS A 67 1.94 -7.26 6.63
CA LYS A 67 2.19 -8.42 5.78
C LYS A 67 2.44 -8.06 4.33
N PHE A 68 2.22 -6.81 3.97
CA PHE A 68 2.40 -6.36 2.58
C PHE A 68 3.86 -6.45 2.14
N THR A 69 4.80 -6.24 3.04
CA THR A 69 6.23 -6.33 2.74
C THR A 69 6.59 -7.67 2.12
N ASP A 70 6.17 -8.77 2.74
CA ASP A 70 6.45 -10.11 2.23
C ASP A 70 5.78 -10.33 0.87
N PHE A 71 4.53 -9.92 0.74
CA PHE A 71 3.80 -10.05 -0.51
C PHE A 71 4.49 -9.27 -1.63
N PHE A 72 4.84 -8.01 -1.36
CA PHE A 72 5.48 -7.14 -2.34
C PHE A 72 6.80 -7.72 -2.84
N LEU A 73 7.65 -8.18 -1.92
CA LEU A 73 8.96 -8.71 -2.29
C LEU A 73 8.88 -10.03 -3.05
N LYS A 74 7.84 -10.83 -2.81
CA LYS A 74 7.64 -12.10 -3.52
C LYS A 74 6.99 -11.92 -4.88
N GLU A 75 5.96 -11.07 -4.95
CA GLU A 75 5.17 -10.92 -6.17
C GLU A 75 5.75 -9.91 -7.14
N ALA A 76 6.47 -8.92 -6.63
CA ALA A 76 7.10 -7.89 -7.46
C ALA A 76 8.60 -8.19 -7.60
N THR A 77 8.92 -9.34 -8.21
CA THR A 77 10.30 -9.82 -8.32
C THR A 77 11.24 -8.88 -9.08
N TRP A 78 10.67 -7.99 -9.89
CA TRP A 78 11.46 -6.97 -10.60
C TRP A 78 11.73 -5.73 -9.75
N SER A 79 11.12 -5.66 -8.57
CA SER A 79 11.23 -4.48 -7.71
C SER A 79 12.44 -4.56 -6.79
N LEU A 80 13.01 -3.40 -6.50
CA LEU A 80 14.11 -3.24 -5.55
C LEU A 80 13.56 -2.76 -4.21
N LEU A 81 14.40 -2.80 -3.18
CA LEU A 81 14.00 -2.33 -1.85
C LEU A 81 13.55 -0.86 -1.85
N LYS A 82 14.14 -0.02 -2.72
CA LYS A 82 13.70 1.37 -2.86
C LYS A 82 12.26 1.47 -3.34
N ASP A 83 11.81 0.50 -4.16
CA ASP A 83 10.45 0.48 -4.67
C ASP A 83 9.47 0.08 -3.56
N LEU A 84 9.92 -0.71 -2.60
CA LEU A 84 9.14 -1.04 -1.42
C LEU A 84 8.78 0.23 -0.63
N GLN A 85 9.79 1.08 -0.36
CA GLN A 85 9.54 2.33 0.37
C GLN A 85 8.56 3.22 -0.40
N ALA A 86 8.75 3.35 -1.72
CA ALA A 86 7.87 4.17 -2.55
C ALA A 86 6.44 3.64 -2.53
N GLY A 87 6.27 2.32 -2.63
CA GLY A 87 4.96 1.68 -2.55
C GLY A 87 4.29 1.91 -1.20
N MET A 88 5.05 1.76 -0.13
CA MET A 88 4.53 1.97 1.23
C MET A 88 4.19 3.43 1.48
N ASN A 89 4.97 4.37 0.94
CA ASN A 89 4.65 5.78 1.04
C ASN A 89 3.32 6.10 0.36
N SER A 90 3.04 5.46 -0.77
CA SER A 90 1.76 5.64 -1.46
C SER A 90 0.59 5.11 -0.63
N VAL A 91 0.77 3.95 0.00
CA VAL A 91 -0.26 3.36 0.88
C VAL A 91 -0.52 4.27 2.08
N LYS A 92 0.53 4.83 2.67
CA LYS A 92 0.39 5.80 3.77
C LYS A 92 -0.40 7.02 3.34
N LEU A 93 -0.10 7.59 2.18
CA LEU A 93 -0.83 8.74 1.65
C LEU A 93 -2.30 8.40 1.43
N PHE A 94 -2.58 7.20 0.94
CA PHE A 94 -3.95 6.74 0.74
C PHE A 94 -4.71 6.71 2.08
N TYR A 95 -4.10 6.14 3.12
CA TYR A 95 -4.75 6.10 4.43
C TYR A 95 -4.81 7.46 5.12
N ASP A 96 -3.88 8.37 4.81
CA ASP A 96 -3.99 9.76 5.24
C ASP A 96 -5.25 10.40 4.65
N CYS A 97 -5.50 10.16 3.37
CA CYS A 97 -6.72 10.63 2.71
C CYS A 97 -7.97 10.05 3.38
N LEU A 98 -7.97 8.76 3.67
CA LEU A 98 -9.12 8.11 4.34
C LEU A 98 -9.32 8.65 5.75
N TYR A 99 -8.24 8.89 6.47
CA TYR A 99 -8.32 9.49 7.80
C TYR A 99 -8.92 10.89 7.75
N LYS A 100 -8.44 11.73 6.85
CA LYS A 100 -8.95 13.11 6.70
C LYS A 100 -10.38 13.16 6.17
N SER A 101 -10.86 12.07 5.61
CA SER A 101 -12.22 11.93 5.12
C SER A 101 -13.13 11.19 6.11
N ASP A 102 -12.67 10.97 7.33
CA ASP A 102 -13.40 10.31 8.41
C ASP A 102 -13.74 8.84 8.16
N TYR A 103 -13.00 8.15 7.30
CA TYR A 103 -13.20 6.72 7.07
C TYR A 103 -12.47 5.85 8.07
N ILE A 104 -11.36 6.33 8.65
CA ILE A 104 -10.61 5.61 9.68
C ILE A 104 -10.24 6.56 10.81
N ASP A 105 -9.96 6.00 11.99
CA ASP A 105 -9.59 6.77 13.16
C ASP A 105 -8.13 7.22 13.11
N GLU A 106 -7.83 8.30 13.83
CA GLU A 106 -6.46 8.82 13.92
C GLU A 106 -5.48 7.76 14.44
N GLU A 107 -5.88 7.00 15.46
CA GLU A 107 -5.04 5.95 16.04
C GLU A 107 -4.60 4.93 14.99
N ASN A 108 -5.54 4.50 14.15
CA ASN A 108 -5.26 3.53 13.11
C ASN A 108 -4.37 4.11 12.02
N TYR A 109 -4.59 5.37 11.66
CA TYR A 109 -3.72 6.05 10.71
C TYR A 109 -2.29 6.19 11.26
N LEU A 110 -2.15 6.57 12.54
CA LEU A 110 -0.83 6.75 13.15
C LEU A 110 -0.04 5.43 13.19
N GLU A 111 -0.70 4.29 13.34
CA GLU A 111 -0.04 2.98 13.26
C GLU A 111 0.52 2.73 11.86
N VAL A 112 -0.27 3.06 10.81
CA VAL A 112 0.21 2.97 9.43
C VAL A 112 1.42 3.88 9.22
N ALA A 113 1.31 5.13 9.66
CA ALA A 113 2.39 6.11 9.49
C ALA A 113 3.67 5.65 10.17
N ARG A 114 3.57 5.13 11.39
CA ARG A 114 4.74 4.64 12.13
C ARG A 114 5.39 3.47 11.40
N PHE A 115 4.59 2.52 10.93
CA PHE A 115 5.11 1.37 10.19
C PHE A 115 5.86 1.82 8.94
N VAL A 116 5.27 2.71 8.16
CA VAL A 116 5.85 3.18 6.90
C VAL A 116 7.07 4.07 7.13
N ASP A 117 7.01 4.96 8.12
CA ASP A 117 8.06 5.96 8.35
C ASP A 117 9.22 5.46 9.21
N LYS A 118 8.98 4.44 10.05
CA LYS A 118 9.99 3.93 10.97
C LYS A 118 10.37 2.48 10.66
N ASP A 119 9.38 1.58 10.64
CA ASP A 119 9.67 0.14 10.54
C ASP A 119 10.20 -0.23 9.15
N ILE A 120 9.65 0.34 8.10
CA ILE A 120 10.12 0.05 6.74
C ILE A 120 11.54 0.57 6.50
N PRO A 121 11.89 1.81 6.86
CA PRO A 121 13.28 2.26 6.73
C PRO A 121 14.27 1.42 7.54
N GLU A 122 13.89 0.99 8.75
CA GLU A 122 14.74 0.11 9.56
C GLU A 122 14.92 -1.26 8.89
N PHE A 123 13.85 -1.81 8.33
CA PHE A 123 13.89 -3.05 7.58
C PHE A 123 14.83 -2.94 6.38
N ILE A 124 14.70 -1.87 5.60
CA ILE A 124 15.52 -1.65 4.40
C ILE A 124 16.99 -1.52 4.81
N LYS A 125 17.26 -0.72 5.84
CA LYS A 125 18.62 -0.52 6.32
C LYS A 125 19.25 -1.84 6.78
N LYS A 126 18.49 -2.66 7.48
CA LYS A 126 18.96 -3.97 7.94
C LYS A 126 19.38 -4.85 6.76
N TYR A 127 18.62 -4.82 5.67
CA TYR A 127 18.95 -5.62 4.48
C TYR A 127 20.08 -5.02 3.67
N GLU A 128 20.24 -3.71 3.65
CA GLU A 128 21.37 -3.05 3.00
C GLU A 128 22.68 -3.28 3.76
N ASP A 129 22.63 -3.27 5.09
CA ASP A 129 23.79 -3.47 5.95
C ASP A 129 24.19 -4.96 6.01
N ASN A 130 23.25 -5.85 5.77
CA ASN A 130 23.52 -7.27 5.66
C ASN A 130 23.84 -7.61 4.22
N ASP A 131 24.77 -8.52 4.07
CA ASP A 131 25.32 -9.03 2.84
C ASP A 131 24.28 -9.08 1.69
N GLU A 132 24.72 -8.69 0.51
CA GLU A 132 24.02 -8.88 -0.75
C GLU A 132 23.43 -10.28 -0.90
N LEU A 133 24.06 -11.28 -0.31
CA LEU A 133 23.58 -12.65 -0.33
C LEU A 133 22.25 -12.84 0.37
N LEU A 134 22.03 -12.17 1.50
CA LEU A 134 20.77 -12.25 2.22
C LEU A 134 19.63 -11.64 1.43
N LEU A 135 19.90 -10.50 0.79
CA LEU A 135 18.92 -9.85 -0.06
C LEU A 135 18.57 -10.73 -1.26
N ARG A 136 19.59 -11.31 -1.88
CA ARG A 136 19.42 -12.22 -3.01
C ARG A 136 18.57 -13.43 -2.61
N ASP A 137 18.87 -14.04 -1.48
CA ASP A 137 18.10 -15.19 -0.98
C ASP A 137 16.65 -14.81 -0.75
N TYR A 138 16.39 -13.65 -0.15
CA TYR A 138 15.04 -13.21 0.14
C TYR A 138 14.23 -13.00 -1.14
N VAL A 139 14.83 -12.35 -2.13
CA VAL A 139 14.14 -12.03 -3.39
C VAL A 139 13.97 -13.27 -4.27
N LEU A 140 14.96 -14.17 -4.31
CA LEU A 140 14.94 -15.31 -5.21
C LEU A 140 14.27 -16.56 -4.63
N ASN A 141 14.06 -16.61 -3.34
CA ASN A 141 13.39 -17.72 -2.69
C ASN A 141 11.99 -17.31 -2.22
#